data_8c5320671b138f6876d2f8f90339ec2d
#
_entry.id   8c5320671b138f6876d2f8f90339ec2d
#
_cell.length_a   1.000
_cell.length_b   1.000
_cell.length_c   1.000
_cell.angle_alpha   90.00
_cell.angle_beta   90.00
_cell.angle_gamma   90.00
#
_symmetry.space_group_name_H-M   'P 1'
#
loop_
_entity.id
_entity.type
_entity.pdbx_description
1 polymer ?
#
loop_
_entity_poly.entity_id
_entity_poly.type
_entity_poly.pdbx_seq_one_letter_code
_entity_poly.pdbx_strand_id
1 'polypeptide(L)'
;VVFVSGCSSKTSTTQNSTEVTYKVSQEEKDYLSKRFSDLSKTNKEVVGYIYAPGTDLDEPVVQTNDNETYLNKTFEGGNVPFLGTVFMDMDNKKDFKDRLTWLFGHARGSKLNDHRMFNDVNYYDKQEYLDSHKYVVIETPERKYYYEAAFLTIVPETTSFYRIDFENDEDFLKQLTDVKKDAKTKNNNVELRGDDKYVVLSTCREEDETIRANLYLRQIPDKEMDDFLAKHKDELKYVAKR
;
A
#
# COMPACT_ATOMS: atom_id res chain seq x y z
N VAL A 1 14.47 18.26 68.58
CA VAL A 1 15.00 18.06 67.21
C VAL A 1 13.86 17.52 66.33
N VAL A 2 13.32 18.39 65.46
CA VAL A 2 12.20 18.06 64.57
C VAL A 2 12.79 17.87 63.18
N PHE A 3 12.66 16.68 62.63
CA PHE A 3 12.98 16.43 61.23
C PHE A 3 11.74 16.69 60.36
N VAL A 4 11.83 17.68 59.48
CA VAL A 4 10.84 17.94 58.45
C VAL A 4 11.29 17.18 57.21
N SER A 5 10.51 16.17 56.82
CA SER A 5 10.71 15.41 55.58
C SER A 5 9.96 16.12 54.47
N GLY A 6 10.70 16.70 53.52
CA GLY A 6 10.13 17.33 52.34
C GLY A 6 9.82 16.29 51.26
N CYS A 7 8.55 16.10 50.94
CA CYS A 7 8.11 15.36 49.75
C CYS A 7 8.28 16.24 48.52
N SER A 8 9.23 15.87 47.65
CA SER A 8 9.36 16.44 46.31
C SER A 8 8.41 15.72 45.39
N SER A 9 7.32 16.36 45.02
CA SER A 9 6.40 15.88 43.99
C SER A 9 7.05 16.12 42.63
N LYS A 10 7.47 15.04 41.97
CA LYS A 10 7.84 15.08 40.56
C LYS A 10 6.55 15.25 39.73
N THR A 11 6.35 16.45 39.23
CA THR A 11 5.33 16.73 38.23
C THR A 11 5.79 16.08 36.91
N SER A 12 5.17 14.97 36.55
CA SER A 12 5.35 14.39 35.21
C SER A 12 4.62 15.29 34.24
N THR A 13 5.37 16.08 33.48
CA THR A 13 4.85 16.82 32.35
C THR A 13 4.54 15.80 31.26
N THR A 14 3.27 15.42 31.14
CA THR A 14 2.80 14.66 29.99
C THR A 14 2.87 15.62 28.80
N GLN A 15 3.89 15.47 27.97
CA GLN A 15 3.90 16.12 26.66
C GLN A 15 2.79 15.46 25.85
N ASN A 16 1.65 16.15 25.71
CA ASN A 16 0.68 15.86 24.69
C ASN A 16 1.34 16.19 23.33
N SER A 17 1.97 15.17 22.73
CA SER A 17 2.34 15.24 21.33
C SER A 17 1.03 15.25 20.53
N THR A 18 0.63 16.41 20.03
CA THR A 18 -0.47 16.53 19.09
C THR A 18 -0.05 15.80 17.81
N GLU A 19 -0.61 14.61 17.56
CA GLU A 19 -0.40 13.92 16.28
C GLU A 19 -0.93 14.82 15.16
N VAL A 20 -0.07 15.08 14.15
CA VAL A 20 -0.48 15.77 12.95
C VAL A 20 -1.33 14.81 12.13
N THR A 21 -2.58 15.16 11.91
CA THR A 21 -3.52 14.38 11.08
C THR A 21 -3.71 15.08 9.74
N TYR A 22 -3.67 14.30 8.66
CA TYR A 22 -3.99 14.81 7.33
C TYR A 22 -5.43 15.31 7.29
N LYS A 23 -5.61 16.55 6.86
CA LYS A 23 -6.93 17.16 6.75
C LYS A 23 -7.48 16.95 5.34
N VAL A 24 -8.51 16.12 5.24
CA VAL A 24 -9.20 15.87 3.97
C VAL A 24 -10.00 17.10 3.59
N SER A 25 -9.74 17.66 2.40
CA SER A 25 -10.51 18.81 1.88
C SER A 25 -11.94 18.40 1.51
N GLN A 26 -12.83 19.37 1.45
CA GLN A 26 -14.22 19.12 1.00
C GLN A 26 -14.24 18.64 -0.45
N GLU A 27 -13.37 19.17 -1.30
CA GLU A 27 -13.23 18.73 -2.70
C GLU A 27 -12.84 17.25 -2.78
N GLU A 28 -11.87 16.80 -1.97
CA GLU A 28 -11.47 15.38 -1.90
C GLU A 28 -12.62 14.50 -1.41
N LYS A 29 -13.33 14.94 -0.35
CA LYS A 29 -14.48 14.20 0.18
C LYS A 29 -15.58 14.03 -0.88
N ASP A 30 -15.91 15.07 -1.60
CA ASP A 30 -16.94 15.05 -2.64
C ASP A 30 -16.54 14.12 -3.79
N TYR A 31 -15.29 14.22 -4.22
CA TYR A 31 -14.73 13.34 -5.25
C TYR A 31 -14.80 11.86 -4.84
N LEU A 32 -14.33 11.53 -3.65
CA LEU A 32 -14.31 10.15 -3.15
C LEU A 32 -15.73 9.61 -2.91
N SER A 33 -16.63 10.43 -2.41
CA SER A 33 -18.02 10.06 -2.21
C SER A 33 -18.68 9.64 -3.52
N LYS A 34 -18.49 10.42 -4.58
CA LYS A 34 -19.01 10.09 -5.92
C LYS A 34 -18.37 8.83 -6.46
N ARG A 35 -17.03 8.74 -6.40
CA ARG A 35 -16.28 7.61 -6.93
C ARG A 35 -16.70 6.28 -6.30
N PHE A 36 -16.74 6.23 -4.97
CA PHE A 36 -17.11 5.00 -4.26
C PHE A 36 -18.61 4.71 -4.27
N SER A 37 -19.46 5.71 -4.39
CA SER A 37 -20.86 5.49 -4.69
C SER A 37 -21.05 4.79 -6.03
N ASP A 38 -20.35 5.22 -7.07
CA ASP A 38 -20.41 4.60 -8.40
C ASP A 38 -19.82 3.18 -8.40
N LEU A 39 -18.64 3.00 -7.79
CA LEU A 39 -17.99 1.69 -7.68
C LEU A 39 -18.83 0.69 -6.89
N SER A 40 -19.45 1.13 -5.80
CA SER A 40 -20.28 0.27 -4.93
C SER A 40 -21.55 -0.22 -5.63
N LYS A 41 -22.05 0.47 -6.63
CA LYS A 41 -23.18 0.00 -7.44
C LYS A 41 -22.81 -1.26 -8.23
N THR A 42 -21.56 -1.37 -8.64
CA THR A 42 -21.05 -2.53 -9.36
C THR A 42 -20.61 -3.64 -8.40
N ASN A 43 -19.88 -3.28 -7.32
CA ASN A 43 -19.40 -4.25 -6.34
C ASN A 43 -19.32 -3.63 -4.95
N LYS A 44 -20.15 -4.14 -4.04
CA LYS A 44 -20.23 -3.64 -2.65
C LYS A 44 -18.99 -3.97 -1.81
N GLU A 45 -18.16 -4.89 -2.27
CA GLU A 45 -16.93 -5.28 -1.58
C GLU A 45 -15.74 -4.36 -1.91
N VAL A 46 -15.95 -3.31 -2.68
CA VAL A 46 -14.89 -2.33 -2.97
C VAL A 46 -14.42 -1.64 -1.71
N VAL A 47 -13.10 -1.61 -1.52
CA VAL A 47 -12.45 -0.97 -0.35
C VAL A 47 -11.51 0.15 -0.76
N GLY A 48 -11.11 0.19 -2.03
CA GLY A 48 -10.17 1.18 -2.50
C GLY A 48 -10.07 1.20 -4.02
N TYR A 49 -9.27 2.14 -4.49
CA TYR A 49 -8.91 2.25 -5.89
C TYR A 49 -7.43 2.60 -5.99
N ILE A 50 -6.66 1.78 -6.70
CA ILE A 50 -5.20 1.93 -6.81
C ILE A 50 -4.81 2.36 -8.21
N TYR A 51 -3.92 3.36 -8.28
CA TYR A 51 -3.26 3.71 -9.54
C TYR A 51 -1.83 4.16 -9.29
N ALA A 52 -0.97 3.95 -10.28
CA ALA A 52 0.41 4.38 -10.23
C ALA A 52 0.69 5.29 -11.44
N PRO A 53 0.89 6.60 -11.22
CA PRO A 53 1.13 7.54 -12.31
C PRO A 53 2.29 7.10 -13.22
N GLY A 54 2.09 7.17 -14.52
CA GLY A 54 3.06 6.77 -15.53
C GLY A 54 3.08 5.28 -15.85
N THR A 55 2.28 4.47 -15.17
CA THR A 55 2.09 3.04 -15.43
C THR A 55 0.66 2.75 -15.89
N ASP A 56 0.39 1.50 -16.27
CA ASP A 56 -0.96 1.04 -16.61
C ASP A 56 -1.73 0.51 -15.37
N LEU A 57 -1.18 0.58 -14.18
CA LEU A 57 -1.88 0.21 -12.96
C LEU A 57 -3.01 1.21 -12.65
N ASP A 58 -4.24 0.73 -12.76
CA ASP A 58 -5.46 1.53 -12.65
C ASP A 58 -6.64 0.57 -12.38
N GLU A 59 -6.84 0.20 -11.09
CA GLU A 59 -7.74 -0.89 -10.73
C GLU A 59 -8.51 -0.62 -9.43
N PRO A 60 -9.79 -1.03 -9.35
CA PRO A 60 -10.48 -1.11 -8.07
C PRO A 60 -9.86 -2.21 -7.19
N VAL A 61 -9.97 -2.03 -5.88
CA VAL A 61 -9.50 -2.99 -4.88
C VAL A 61 -10.70 -3.46 -4.06
N VAL A 62 -10.85 -4.76 -3.93
CA VAL A 62 -11.92 -5.40 -3.15
C VAL A 62 -11.34 -6.15 -1.96
N GLN A 63 -12.21 -6.48 -1.01
CA GLN A 63 -11.91 -7.42 0.07
C GLN A 63 -13.13 -8.28 0.33
N THR A 64 -12.90 -9.59 0.47
CA THR A 64 -13.92 -10.53 0.91
C THR A 64 -13.39 -11.36 2.08
N ASN A 65 -14.11 -12.40 2.48
CA ASN A 65 -13.75 -13.23 3.64
C ASN A 65 -12.79 -14.38 3.33
N ASP A 66 -12.17 -14.38 2.16
CA ASP A 66 -11.14 -15.34 1.76
C ASP A 66 -10.09 -14.65 0.86
N ASN A 67 -9.02 -15.36 0.53
CA ASN A 67 -7.97 -14.90 -0.37
C ASN A 67 -7.95 -15.66 -1.71
N GLU A 68 -9.08 -16.20 -2.15
CA GLU A 68 -9.18 -17.05 -3.35
C GLU A 68 -10.23 -16.56 -4.35
N THR A 69 -11.37 -16.05 -3.86
CA THR A 69 -12.53 -15.68 -4.70
C THR A 69 -12.12 -14.77 -5.85
N TYR A 70 -11.38 -13.71 -5.56
CA TYR A 70 -11.03 -12.69 -6.56
C TYR A 70 -9.81 -13.03 -7.41
N LEU A 71 -9.24 -14.21 -7.25
CA LEU A 71 -8.25 -14.70 -8.22
C LEU A 71 -8.86 -14.86 -9.62
N ASN A 72 -10.15 -15.15 -9.70
CA ASN A 72 -10.84 -15.35 -10.97
C ASN A 72 -12.09 -14.47 -11.13
N LYS A 73 -12.69 -14.03 -10.03
CA LYS A 73 -13.89 -13.20 -10.07
C LYS A 73 -13.53 -11.77 -10.45
N THR A 74 -14.14 -11.26 -11.53
CA THR A 74 -13.94 -9.88 -11.96
C THR A 74 -14.72 -8.91 -11.06
N PHE A 75 -14.38 -7.64 -11.14
CA PHE A 75 -15.06 -6.59 -10.38
C PHE A 75 -16.57 -6.54 -10.68
N GLU A 76 -16.96 -6.81 -11.91
CA GLU A 76 -18.34 -6.86 -12.39
C GLU A 76 -19.04 -8.19 -12.06
N GLY A 77 -18.36 -9.16 -11.47
CA GLY A 77 -18.91 -10.44 -11.04
C GLY A 77 -18.76 -11.61 -12.02
N GLY A 78 -18.08 -11.39 -13.15
CA GLY A 78 -17.75 -12.46 -14.09
C GLY A 78 -16.63 -13.37 -13.58
N ASN A 79 -16.34 -14.43 -14.31
CA ASN A 79 -15.24 -15.35 -14.05
C ASN A 79 -14.27 -15.31 -15.23
N VAL A 80 -13.13 -14.65 -15.04
CA VAL A 80 -12.09 -14.56 -16.07
C VAL A 80 -10.75 -14.98 -15.46
N PRO A 81 -10.29 -16.19 -15.77
CA PRO A 81 -8.99 -16.68 -15.31
C PRO A 81 -7.86 -15.72 -15.71
N PHE A 82 -6.86 -15.56 -14.86
CA PHE A 82 -5.72 -14.65 -15.01
C PHE A 82 -6.07 -13.15 -15.05
N LEU A 83 -7.31 -12.79 -14.80
CA LEU A 83 -7.74 -11.41 -14.57
C LEU A 83 -8.15 -11.21 -13.11
N GLY A 84 -9.32 -11.71 -12.75
CA GLY A 84 -9.87 -11.49 -11.42
C GLY A 84 -10.02 -10.01 -11.07
N THR A 85 -9.77 -9.68 -9.84
CA THR A 85 -9.78 -8.30 -9.30
C THR A 85 -8.62 -8.17 -8.32
N VAL A 86 -7.98 -7.01 -8.24
CA VAL A 86 -7.02 -6.73 -7.18
C VAL A 86 -7.75 -6.82 -5.83
N PHE A 87 -7.22 -7.56 -4.88
CA PHE A 87 -7.87 -7.73 -3.60
C PHE A 87 -6.91 -7.56 -2.42
N MET A 88 -7.48 -7.07 -1.33
CA MET A 88 -6.81 -6.95 -0.04
C MET A 88 -6.89 -8.28 0.70
N ASP A 89 -5.82 -8.64 1.40
CA ASP A 89 -5.80 -9.80 2.28
C ASP A 89 -7.00 -9.76 3.25
N MET A 90 -7.65 -10.91 3.43
CA MET A 90 -8.86 -11.04 4.25
C MET A 90 -8.65 -10.62 5.71
N ASP A 91 -7.42 -10.71 6.22
CA ASP A 91 -7.08 -10.39 7.60
C ASP A 91 -6.61 -8.94 7.80
N ASN A 92 -6.44 -8.18 6.73
CA ASN A 92 -6.12 -6.76 6.82
C ASN A 92 -7.37 -5.92 7.10
N LYS A 93 -7.16 -4.79 7.79
CA LYS A 93 -8.20 -3.78 7.98
C LYS A 93 -8.38 -2.97 6.68
N LYS A 94 -9.64 -2.63 6.38
CA LYS A 94 -10.02 -1.93 5.14
C LYS A 94 -9.49 -0.49 5.05
N ASP A 95 -9.02 0.08 6.15
CA ASP A 95 -8.64 1.49 6.25
C ASP A 95 -7.18 1.78 5.92
N PHE A 96 -6.39 0.78 5.53
CA PHE A 96 -4.96 0.91 5.22
C PHE A 96 -4.11 1.42 6.38
N LYS A 97 -4.55 1.19 7.62
CA LYS A 97 -3.85 1.62 8.85
C LYS A 97 -3.08 0.50 9.54
N ASP A 98 -3.09 -0.71 9.00
CA ASP A 98 -2.22 -1.78 9.48
C ASP A 98 -0.75 -1.43 9.20
N ARG A 99 0.17 -1.99 9.99
CA ARG A 99 1.60 -1.83 9.72
C ARG A 99 1.97 -2.32 8.31
N LEU A 100 1.37 -3.43 7.89
CA LEU A 100 1.60 -4.04 6.58
C LEU A 100 0.29 -4.54 5.99
N THR A 101 -0.12 -3.95 4.89
CA THR A 101 -1.30 -4.36 4.11
C THR A 101 -0.85 -5.07 2.85
N TRP A 102 -1.40 -6.25 2.61
CA TRP A 102 -1.13 -7.03 1.40
C TRP A 102 -2.24 -6.86 0.38
N LEU A 103 -1.86 -6.47 -0.83
CA LEU A 103 -2.73 -6.46 -1.99
C LEU A 103 -2.20 -7.48 -3.01
N PHE A 104 -3.13 -8.25 -3.58
CA PHE A 104 -2.83 -9.31 -4.55
C PHE A 104 -3.47 -9.01 -5.89
N GLY A 105 -2.78 -9.30 -6.96
CA GLY A 105 -3.28 -9.13 -8.32
C GLY A 105 -2.46 -9.95 -9.30
N HIS A 106 -3.10 -10.36 -10.40
CA HIS A 106 -2.43 -11.11 -11.47
C HIS A 106 -1.43 -10.25 -12.24
N ALA A 107 -0.48 -10.91 -12.89
CA ALA A 107 0.34 -10.37 -13.95
C ALA A 107 -0.03 -11.10 -15.25
N ARG A 108 -0.30 -10.36 -16.33
CA ARG A 108 -0.92 -10.89 -17.55
C ARG A 108 -0.08 -10.74 -18.82
N GLY A 109 1.03 -9.98 -18.75
CA GLY A 109 1.72 -9.49 -19.93
C GLY A 109 2.21 -10.55 -20.92
N SER A 110 2.60 -11.73 -20.42
CA SER A 110 3.04 -12.84 -21.28
C SER A 110 1.88 -13.59 -21.96
N LYS A 111 0.69 -13.53 -21.37
CA LYS A 111 -0.49 -14.25 -21.84
C LYS A 111 -1.44 -13.35 -22.62
N LEU A 112 -1.64 -12.15 -22.11
CA LEU A 112 -2.55 -11.15 -22.68
C LEU A 112 -1.88 -9.78 -22.57
N ASN A 113 -1.54 -9.19 -23.69
CA ASN A 113 -0.79 -7.93 -23.73
C ASN A 113 -1.70 -6.71 -23.42
N ASP A 114 -2.41 -6.75 -22.30
CA ASP A 114 -3.28 -5.66 -21.85
C ASP A 114 -2.76 -4.86 -20.66
N HIS A 115 -1.65 -5.27 -20.07
CA HIS A 115 -0.97 -4.61 -18.96
C HIS A 115 -1.85 -4.30 -17.74
N ARG A 116 -2.93 -5.07 -17.58
CA ARG A 116 -3.86 -4.88 -16.47
C ARG A 116 -3.33 -5.45 -15.15
N MET A 117 -4.05 -5.17 -14.09
CA MET A 117 -3.83 -5.69 -12.74
C MET A 117 -2.44 -5.27 -12.23
N PHE A 118 -1.64 -6.18 -11.73
CA PHE A 118 -0.28 -5.93 -11.24
C PHE A 118 0.81 -6.27 -12.25
N ASN A 119 0.45 -6.31 -13.54
CA ASN A 119 1.45 -6.58 -14.58
C ASN A 119 2.68 -5.67 -14.44
N ASP A 120 2.47 -4.37 -14.28
CA ASP A 120 3.55 -3.39 -14.29
C ASP A 120 4.38 -3.41 -12.99
N VAL A 121 3.92 -4.08 -11.94
CA VAL A 121 4.74 -4.33 -10.74
C VAL A 121 6.01 -5.09 -11.12
N ASN A 122 5.93 -5.99 -12.10
CA ASN A 122 7.10 -6.75 -12.56
C ASN A 122 8.18 -5.87 -13.19
N TYR A 123 7.84 -4.71 -13.73
CA TYR A 123 8.83 -3.79 -14.33
C TYR A 123 9.70 -3.10 -13.29
N TYR A 124 9.29 -3.08 -12.04
CA TYR A 124 10.09 -2.56 -10.93
C TYR A 124 11.35 -3.40 -10.65
N ASP A 125 11.55 -4.50 -11.36
CA ASP A 125 12.77 -5.30 -11.32
C ASP A 125 13.97 -4.57 -11.96
N LYS A 126 13.71 -3.47 -12.66
CA LYS A 126 14.72 -2.56 -13.20
C LYS A 126 14.84 -1.33 -12.32
N GLN A 127 16.04 -1.01 -11.87
CA GLN A 127 16.29 0.14 -11.02
C GLN A 127 15.82 1.45 -11.67
N GLU A 128 16.04 1.61 -12.97
CA GLU A 128 15.59 2.77 -13.74
C GLU A 128 14.07 2.96 -13.71
N TYR A 129 13.34 1.84 -13.79
CA TYR A 129 11.89 1.89 -13.73
C TYR A 129 11.40 2.33 -12.33
N LEU A 130 11.97 1.76 -11.28
CA LEU A 130 11.65 2.18 -9.91
C LEU A 130 11.97 3.67 -9.72
N ASP A 131 13.12 4.13 -10.18
CA ASP A 131 13.55 5.52 -10.01
C ASP A 131 12.64 6.51 -10.74
N SER A 132 12.01 6.10 -11.84
CA SER A 132 11.11 6.95 -12.64
C SER A 132 9.62 6.75 -12.34
N HIS A 133 9.25 5.78 -11.51
CA HIS A 133 7.85 5.45 -11.17
C HIS A 133 7.69 5.28 -9.65
N LYS A 134 8.06 6.30 -8.89
CA LYS A 134 8.20 6.21 -7.43
C LYS A 134 6.88 6.20 -6.68
N TYR A 135 5.80 6.73 -7.26
CA TYR A 135 4.60 7.04 -6.48
C TYR A 135 3.42 6.19 -6.88
N VAL A 136 2.66 5.78 -5.87
CA VAL A 136 1.41 5.04 -6.00
C VAL A 136 0.36 5.73 -5.15
N VAL A 137 -0.86 5.81 -5.64
CA VAL A 137 -2.00 6.40 -4.92
C VAL A 137 -3.03 5.32 -4.66
N ILE A 138 -3.53 5.26 -3.44
CA ILE A 138 -4.68 4.44 -3.07
C ILE A 138 -5.77 5.36 -2.55
N GLU A 139 -6.87 5.40 -3.27
CA GLU A 139 -8.09 6.09 -2.86
C GLU A 139 -8.92 5.15 -2.00
N THR A 140 -9.50 5.68 -0.94
CA THR A 140 -10.47 4.99 -0.09
C THR A 140 -11.74 5.84 0.02
N PRO A 141 -12.86 5.29 0.52
CA PRO A 141 -14.05 6.11 0.75
C PRO A 141 -13.81 7.31 1.69
N GLU A 142 -12.81 7.23 2.56
CA GLU A 142 -12.54 8.24 3.58
C GLU A 142 -11.50 9.27 3.16
N ARG A 143 -10.46 8.85 2.40
CA ARG A 143 -9.33 9.70 2.03
C ARG A 143 -8.46 9.04 0.97
N LYS A 144 -7.57 9.84 0.38
CA LYS A 144 -6.46 9.34 -0.43
C LYS A 144 -5.25 9.07 0.45
N TYR A 145 -4.55 7.97 0.15
CA TYR A 145 -3.23 7.65 0.68
C TYR A 145 -2.20 7.70 -0.44
N TYR A 146 -1.03 8.24 -0.13
CA TYR A 146 0.08 8.35 -1.07
C TYR A 146 1.22 7.49 -0.58
N TYR A 147 1.88 6.83 -1.53
CA TYR A 147 2.95 5.87 -1.25
C TYR A 147 4.16 6.14 -2.10
N GLU A 148 5.32 5.85 -1.55
CA GLU A 148 6.59 5.87 -2.26
C GLU A 148 7.14 4.45 -2.36
N ALA A 149 7.51 4.03 -3.58
CA ALA A 149 8.10 2.71 -3.80
C ALA A 149 9.45 2.61 -3.08
N ALA A 150 9.57 1.65 -2.17
CA ALA A 150 10.75 1.47 -1.35
C ALA A 150 11.70 0.41 -1.93
N PHE A 151 11.19 -0.76 -2.27
CA PHE A 151 11.99 -1.84 -2.84
C PHE A 151 11.10 -2.92 -3.43
N LEU A 152 11.68 -3.67 -4.37
CA LEU A 152 11.05 -4.86 -4.95
C LEU A 152 11.84 -6.11 -4.56
N THR A 153 11.13 -7.13 -4.07
CA THR A 153 11.70 -8.46 -3.87
C THR A 153 11.17 -9.44 -4.91
N ILE A 154 12.03 -10.36 -5.34
CA ILE A 154 11.64 -11.47 -6.20
C ILE A 154 12.00 -12.74 -5.43
N VAL A 155 11.00 -13.46 -4.95
CA VAL A 155 11.16 -14.56 -4.02
C VAL A 155 10.21 -15.71 -4.37
N PRO A 156 10.58 -16.97 -4.07
CA PRO A 156 9.63 -18.08 -4.14
C PRO A 156 8.41 -17.80 -3.26
N GLU A 157 7.24 -18.25 -3.68
CA GLU A 157 6.00 -18.06 -2.89
C GLU A 157 6.08 -18.66 -1.48
N THR A 158 6.88 -19.72 -1.32
CA THR A 158 7.10 -20.40 -0.02
C THR A 158 7.96 -19.60 0.95
N THR A 159 8.69 -18.59 0.47
CA THR A 159 9.59 -17.76 1.28
C THR A 159 9.29 -16.28 1.08
N SER A 160 8.02 -15.93 0.89
CA SER A 160 7.59 -14.56 0.56
C SER A 160 7.58 -13.61 1.75
N PHE A 161 7.95 -14.05 2.94
CA PHE A 161 7.86 -13.26 4.18
C PHE A 161 6.44 -12.76 4.47
N TYR A 162 5.42 -13.50 4.03
CA TYR A 162 4.04 -13.15 4.27
C TYR A 162 3.74 -13.12 5.77
N ARG A 163 3.33 -11.94 6.23
CA ARG A 163 3.02 -11.70 7.64
C ARG A 163 2.20 -10.41 7.74
N ILE A 164 1.21 -10.39 8.62
CA ILE A 164 0.32 -9.23 8.86
C ILE A 164 0.49 -8.69 10.28
N ASP A 165 0.61 -9.59 11.28
CA ASP A 165 0.66 -9.21 12.69
C ASP A 165 2.10 -9.03 13.16
N PHE A 166 2.35 -7.92 13.86
CA PHE A 166 3.64 -7.56 14.42
C PHE A 166 3.46 -7.15 15.88
N GLU A 167 4.40 -7.55 16.74
CA GLU A 167 4.32 -7.29 18.17
C GLU A 167 4.49 -5.80 18.51
N ASN A 168 5.39 -5.12 17.79
CA ASN A 168 5.75 -3.73 18.02
C ASN A 168 6.52 -3.15 16.82
N ASP A 169 6.95 -1.90 16.92
CA ASP A 169 7.70 -1.22 15.87
C ASP A 169 9.06 -1.88 15.58
N GLU A 170 9.73 -2.39 16.60
CA GLU A 170 11.03 -3.08 16.43
C GLU A 170 10.87 -4.38 15.62
N ASP A 171 9.84 -5.15 15.92
CA ASP A 171 9.51 -6.39 15.20
C ASP A 171 9.21 -6.08 13.72
N PHE A 172 8.44 -5.04 13.45
CA PHE A 172 8.14 -4.62 12.09
C PHE A 172 9.38 -4.12 11.35
N LEU A 173 10.20 -3.29 11.99
CA LEU A 173 11.45 -2.81 11.40
C LEU A 173 12.40 -3.95 11.08
N LYS A 174 12.49 -4.96 11.93
CA LYS A 174 13.29 -6.17 11.67
C LYS A 174 12.80 -6.88 10.42
N GLN A 175 11.49 -7.07 10.28
CA GLN A 175 10.89 -7.69 9.09
C GLN A 175 11.25 -6.90 7.83
N LEU A 176 11.05 -5.59 7.83
CA LEU A 176 11.37 -4.72 6.68
C LEU A 176 12.86 -4.80 6.32
N THR A 177 13.73 -4.79 7.32
CA THR A 177 15.18 -4.86 7.14
C THR A 177 15.59 -6.19 6.53
N ASP A 178 15.07 -7.29 7.05
CA ASP A 178 15.38 -8.66 6.57
C ASP A 178 14.91 -8.84 5.12
N VAL A 179 13.71 -8.35 4.80
CA VAL A 179 13.16 -8.46 3.43
C VAL A 179 13.94 -7.59 2.45
N LYS A 180 14.26 -6.36 2.82
CA LYS A 180 14.99 -5.42 1.95
C LYS A 180 16.39 -5.90 1.63
N LYS A 181 17.01 -6.66 2.50
CA LYS A 181 18.41 -7.12 2.37
C LYS A 181 18.70 -7.77 1.01
N ASP A 182 17.77 -8.61 0.54
CA ASP A 182 17.90 -9.33 -0.73
C ASP A 182 17.02 -8.76 -1.84
N ALA A 183 16.57 -7.51 -1.70
CA ALA A 183 15.72 -6.88 -2.70
C ALA A 183 16.44 -6.69 -4.04
N LYS A 184 15.71 -6.89 -5.12
CA LYS A 184 16.21 -6.76 -6.50
C LYS A 184 16.51 -5.30 -6.84
N THR A 185 15.61 -4.39 -6.44
CA THR A 185 15.74 -2.94 -6.63
C THR A 185 15.41 -2.23 -5.33
N LYS A 186 16.00 -1.06 -5.12
CA LYS A 186 15.85 -0.30 -3.87
C LYS A 186 15.78 1.18 -4.16
N ASN A 187 14.93 1.89 -3.41
CA ASN A 187 14.94 3.34 -3.34
C ASN A 187 15.67 3.76 -2.05
N ASN A 188 16.93 4.17 -2.19
CA ASN A 188 17.77 4.52 -1.05
C ASN A 188 17.35 5.82 -0.36
N ASN A 189 16.42 6.59 -0.93
CA ASN A 189 15.84 7.77 -0.28
C ASN A 189 14.75 7.42 0.73
N VAL A 190 14.27 6.17 0.73
CA VAL A 190 13.31 5.68 1.72
C VAL A 190 14.06 5.06 2.88
N GLU A 191 14.03 5.73 4.03
CA GLU A 191 14.54 5.17 5.28
C GLU A 191 13.50 4.22 5.88
N LEU A 192 13.95 3.03 6.30
CA LEU A 192 13.08 2.07 6.98
C LEU A 192 12.85 2.51 8.42
N ARG A 193 11.57 2.57 8.82
CA ARG A 193 11.14 2.91 10.18
C ARG A 193 10.04 1.95 10.62
N GLY A 194 10.12 1.51 11.86
CA GLY A 194 9.13 0.59 12.42
C GLY A 194 7.77 1.23 12.71
N ASP A 195 7.69 2.54 12.80
CA ASP A 195 6.45 3.29 13.01
C ASP A 195 5.75 3.73 11.71
N ASP A 196 6.33 3.43 10.55
CA ASP A 196 5.69 3.64 9.25
C ASP A 196 4.70 2.53 8.91
N LYS A 197 3.81 2.83 7.96
CA LYS A 197 2.89 1.86 7.39
C LYS A 197 3.28 1.58 5.96
N TYR A 198 3.12 0.32 5.55
CA TYR A 198 3.48 -0.16 4.22
C TYR A 198 2.33 -0.92 3.58
N VAL A 199 2.31 -0.88 2.27
CA VAL A 199 1.50 -1.78 1.43
C VAL A 199 2.44 -2.61 0.57
N VAL A 200 2.15 -3.88 0.43
CA VAL A 200 2.84 -4.77 -0.51
C VAL A 200 1.91 -5.03 -1.69
N LEU A 201 2.39 -4.77 -2.90
CA LEU A 201 1.74 -5.23 -4.12
C LEU A 201 2.40 -6.55 -4.52
N SER A 202 1.65 -7.64 -4.39
CA SER A 202 2.15 -9.00 -4.63
C SER A 202 1.55 -9.58 -5.91
N THR A 203 2.43 -10.06 -6.80
CA THR A 203 2.02 -10.70 -8.06
C THR A 203 2.98 -11.83 -8.42
N CYS A 204 2.57 -12.64 -9.40
CA CYS A 204 3.43 -13.68 -9.95
C CYS A 204 4.42 -13.11 -10.97
N ARG A 205 5.55 -13.79 -11.14
CA ARG A 205 6.44 -13.54 -12.26
C ARG A 205 5.91 -14.24 -13.51
N GLU A 206 6.10 -13.60 -14.67
CA GLU A 206 5.68 -14.17 -15.95
C GLU A 206 6.42 -15.47 -16.30
N GLU A 207 7.70 -15.51 -15.98
CA GLU A 207 8.57 -16.65 -16.28
C GLU A 207 8.30 -17.87 -15.39
N ASP A 208 7.76 -17.66 -14.18
CA ASP A 208 7.49 -18.74 -13.24
C ASP A 208 6.41 -18.31 -12.22
N GLU A 209 5.26 -18.95 -12.28
CA GLU A 209 4.10 -18.65 -11.43
C GLU A 209 4.33 -18.99 -9.94
N THR A 210 5.39 -19.76 -9.61
CA THR A 210 5.76 -20.05 -8.21
C THR A 210 6.63 -18.97 -7.59
N ILE A 211 7.04 -17.98 -8.38
CA ILE A 211 7.85 -16.85 -7.92
C ILE A 211 6.95 -15.61 -7.81
N ARG A 212 7.13 -14.87 -6.73
CA ARG A 212 6.41 -13.63 -6.45
C ARG A 212 7.31 -12.42 -6.65
N ALA A 213 6.77 -11.38 -7.29
CA ALA A 213 7.28 -10.03 -7.23
C ALA A 213 6.47 -9.27 -6.19
N ASN A 214 7.12 -8.79 -5.15
CA ASN A 214 6.53 -8.06 -4.04
C ASN A 214 7.10 -6.64 -3.99
N LEU A 215 6.29 -5.66 -4.37
CA LEU A 215 6.65 -4.25 -4.30
C LEU A 215 6.22 -3.66 -2.97
N TYR A 216 7.18 -3.24 -2.17
CA TYR A 216 6.95 -2.60 -0.88
C TYR A 216 6.82 -1.10 -1.04
N LEU A 217 5.69 -0.56 -0.63
CA LEU A 217 5.33 0.85 -0.74
C LEU A 217 5.23 1.46 0.65
N ARG A 218 6.03 2.49 0.92
CA ARG A 218 5.92 3.25 2.15
C ARG A 218 4.75 4.23 2.06
N GLN A 219 3.82 4.17 2.99
CA GLN A 219 2.78 5.18 3.11
C GLN A 219 3.39 6.49 3.59
N ILE A 220 3.12 7.59 2.90
CA ILE A 220 3.54 8.92 3.34
C ILE A 220 2.78 9.26 4.63
N PRO A 221 3.46 9.44 5.77
CA PRO A 221 2.79 9.76 7.02
C PRO A 221 2.11 11.13 6.96
N ASP A 222 1.06 11.30 7.73
CA ASP A 222 0.28 12.55 7.74
C ASP A 222 1.15 13.78 8.04
N LYS A 223 2.16 13.64 8.92
CA LYS A 223 3.10 14.73 9.23
C LYS A 223 3.97 15.18 8.05
N GLU A 224 4.12 14.34 7.02
CA GLU A 224 4.90 14.64 5.80
C GLU A 224 4.02 15.06 4.62
N MET A 225 2.70 14.94 4.76
CA MET A 225 1.77 15.10 3.62
C MET A 225 1.80 16.49 2.98
N ASP A 226 1.86 17.56 3.76
CA ASP A 226 1.83 18.92 3.21
C ASP A 226 3.07 19.17 2.33
N ASP A 227 4.25 18.82 2.81
CA ASP A 227 5.50 18.97 2.04
C ASP A 227 5.50 18.05 0.82
N PHE A 228 5.02 16.82 0.98
CA PHE A 228 4.96 15.85 -0.10
C PHE A 228 4.04 16.34 -1.24
N LEU A 229 2.84 16.79 -0.92
CA LEU A 229 1.89 17.29 -1.91
C LEU A 229 2.37 18.59 -2.56
N ALA A 230 3.03 19.47 -1.80
CA ALA A 230 3.61 20.69 -2.36
C ALA A 230 4.65 20.40 -3.45
N LYS A 231 5.42 19.32 -3.30
CA LYS A 231 6.47 18.91 -4.25
C LYS A 231 5.94 18.08 -5.42
N HIS A 232 4.94 17.23 -5.20
CA HIS A 232 4.61 16.13 -6.11
C HIS A 232 3.17 16.15 -6.64
N LYS A 233 2.33 17.09 -6.22
CA LYS A 233 0.91 17.13 -6.58
C LYS A 233 0.63 16.94 -8.07
N ASP A 234 1.41 17.59 -8.93
CA ASP A 234 1.21 17.53 -10.38
C ASP A 234 1.56 16.14 -10.97
N GLU A 235 2.45 15.40 -10.31
CA GLU A 235 2.82 14.04 -10.71
C GLU A 235 1.80 12.98 -10.28
N LEU A 236 0.87 13.33 -9.38
CA LEU A 236 -0.04 12.41 -8.70
C LEU A 236 -1.46 12.41 -9.26
N LYS A 237 -1.71 13.18 -10.32
CA LYS A 237 -3.04 13.30 -10.92
C LYS A 237 -3.51 11.96 -11.49
N TYR A 238 -4.78 11.65 -11.23
CA TYR A 238 -5.41 10.49 -11.80
C TYR A 238 -5.64 10.70 -13.31
N VAL A 239 -5.16 9.75 -14.10
CA VAL A 239 -5.41 9.67 -15.54
C VAL A 239 -5.92 8.26 -15.81
N ALA A 240 -7.19 8.15 -16.20
CA ALA A 240 -7.80 6.87 -16.52
C ALA A 240 -7.06 6.19 -17.67
N LYS A 241 -6.76 4.89 -17.53
CA LYS A 241 -6.10 4.07 -18.54
C LYS A 241 -7.10 3.28 -19.38
N ARG A 242 -8.34 3.15 -18.90
CA ARG A 242 -9.44 2.42 -19.56
C ARG A 242 -10.76 3.17 -19.38
#